data_dcd1925b41f789d711c92111f27f1722
#
_entry.id   dcd1925b41f789d711c92111f27f1722
#
_cell.length_a   1.000
_cell.length_b   1.000
_cell.length_c   1.000
_cell.angle_alpha   90.00
_cell.angle_beta   90.00
_cell.angle_gamma   90.00
#
_symmetry.space_group_name_H-M   'P 1'
#
loop_
_entity.id
_entity.type
_entity.pdbx_description
1 polymer ?
#
loop_
_entity_poly.entity_id
_entity_poly.type
_entity_poly.pdbx_seq_one_letter_code
_entity_poly.pdbx_strand_id
1 'polypeptide(L)'
;GGLLTFKSHDPKFSFVAYDENGYVNHTVEKQAISEDAICGAYYFRNKQIFEEAVEIYLKNCSYNEFFVSGVYNVMAEQGKKIKSFNVDQHVSFGTPDEFEEAKGDVTYNKLL
;
A
#
# COMPACT_ATOMS: atom_id res chain seq x y z
N GLY A 1 0.22 -5.50 -11.70
CA GLY A 1 -0.31 -5.43 -10.35
C GLY A 1 -1.13 -4.18 -10.09
N GLY A 2 -1.79 -4.16 -8.99
CA GLY A 2 -2.61 -3.02 -8.60
C GLY A 2 -2.74 -2.92 -7.09
N LEU A 3 -2.93 -1.69 -6.59
CA LEU A 3 -3.18 -1.46 -5.19
C LEU A 3 -4.13 -0.28 -5.01
N LEU A 4 -4.83 -0.27 -3.89
CA LEU A 4 -5.72 0.83 -3.56
C LEU A 4 -4.99 1.84 -2.70
N THR A 5 -5.23 3.12 -3.00
CA THR A 5 -4.66 4.24 -2.26
C THR A 5 -5.73 5.20 -1.79
N PHE A 6 -5.41 6.01 -0.79
CA PHE A 6 -6.25 7.11 -0.33
C PHE A 6 -5.35 8.30 0.00
N LYS A 7 -5.92 9.49 0.01
CA LYS A 7 -5.16 10.71 0.29
C LYS A 7 -4.87 10.84 1.78
N SER A 8 -3.60 10.96 2.14
CA SER A 8 -3.15 11.15 3.52
C SER A 8 -1.74 11.71 3.56
N HIS A 9 -1.43 12.37 4.65
CA HIS A 9 -0.07 12.83 4.97
C HIS A 9 0.45 12.20 6.27
N ASP A 10 -0.30 11.28 6.85
CA ASP A 10 0.06 10.65 8.13
C ASP A 10 1.15 9.60 7.90
N PRO A 11 2.34 9.78 8.49
CA PRO A 11 3.47 8.87 8.24
C PRO A 11 3.29 7.46 8.81
N LYS A 12 2.21 7.18 9.53
CA LYS A 12 1.95 5.82 10.03
C LYS A 12 1.61 4.83 8.91
N PHE A 13 1.21 5.33 7.72
CA PHE A 13 0.85 4.50 6.59
C PHE A 13 2.04 4.21 5.68
N SER A 14 1.84 3.30 4.73
CA SER A 14 2.76 3.08 3.62
C SER A 14 2.36 3.99 2.47
N PHE A 15 3.31 4.41 1.66
CA PHE A 15 3.08 5.36 0.57
C PHE A 15 3.67 4.85 -0.73
N VAL A 16 3.12 5.33 -1.85
CA VAL A 16 3.61 5.01 -3.19
C VAL A 16 4.22 6.24 -3.85
N ALA A 17 5.23 6.01 -4.68
CA ALA A 17 5.74 7.01 -5.61
C ALA A 17 5.58 6.48 -7.03
N TYR A 18 5.50 7.39 -8.00
CA TYR A 18 5.19 7.07 -9.39
C TYR A 18 6.35 7.40 -10.32
N ASP A 19 6.40 6.69 -11.45
CA ASP A 19 7.28 7.05 -12.54
C ASP A 19 6.60 8.13 -13.41
N GLU A 20 7.29 8.56 -14.47
CA GLU A 20 6.80 9.59 -15.38
C GLU A 20 5.55 9.18 -16.15
N ASN A 21 5.24 7.88 -16.22
CA ASN A 21 4.07 7.34 -16.88
C ASN A 21 2.89 7.10 -15.93
N GLY A 22 3.06 7.42 -14.65
CA GLY A 22 2.01 7.26 -13.65
C GLY A 22 1.90 5.86 -13.05
N TYR A 23 2.85 4.97 -13.34
CA TYR A 23 2.92 3.66 -12.71
C TYR A 23 3.68 3.74 -11.40
N VAL A 24 3.33 2.87 -10.45
CA VAL A 24 4.03 2.79 -9.17
C VAL A 24 5.47 2.34 -9.41
N ASN A 25 6.44 3.14 -8.99
CA ASN A 25 7.83 2.79 -9.12
C ASN A 25 8.47 2.33 -7.81
N HIS A 26 7.97 2.77 -6.68
CA HIS A 26 8.35 2.19 -5.39
C HIS A 26 7.34 2.51 -4.30
N THR A 27 7.43 1.78 -3.19
CA THR A 27 6.64 1.99 -1.99
C THR A 27 7.59 2.18 -0.81
N VAL A 28 7.18 2.95 0.19
CA VAL A 28 7.96 3.19 1.41
C VAL A 28 7.04 3.05 2.62
N GLU A 29 7.51 2.34 3.63
CA GLU A 29 6.78 2.16 4.88
C GLU A 29 7.02 3.33 5.82
N LYS A 30 5.93 3.84 6.40
CA LYS A 30 5.94 4.82 7.50
C LYS A 30 6.71 6.12 7.17
N GLN A 31 6.66 6.53 5.90
CA GLN A 31 7.27 7.77 5.44
C GLN A 31 6.42 8.36 4.32
N ALA A 32 5.87 9.55 4.56
CA ALA A 32 4.96 10.21 3.63
C ALA A 32 5.71 10.84 2.45
N ILE A 33 6.13 10.00 1.51
CA ILE A 33 6.86 10.43 0.30
C ILE A 33 5.94 11.00 -0.78
N SER A 34 4.62 10.85 -0.62
CA SER A 34 3.58 11.34 -1.52
C SER A 34 2.29 11.55 -0.73
N GLU A 35 1.21 11.90 -1.43
CA GLU A 35 -0.12 12.00 -0.83
C GLU A 35 -0.89 10.68 -0.88
N ASP A 36 -0.35 9.68 -1.58
CA ASP A 36 -1.05 8.42 -1.84
C ASP A 36 -0.61 7.34 -0.87
N ALA A 37 -1.40 7.20 0.21
CA ALA A 37 -1.21 6.16 1.20
C ALA A 37 -1.89 4.86 0.74
N ILE A 38 -1.31 3.73 1.12
CA ILE A 38 -1.80 2.41 0.73
C ILE A 38 -2.86 1.93 1.72
N CYS A 39 -4.03 1.50 1.18
CA CYS A 39 -5.13 0.98 2.00
C CYS A 39 -4.90 -0.44 2.55
N GLY A 40 -3.96 -1.19 1.99
CA GLY A 40 -3.77 -2.59 2.36
C GLY A 40 -4.49 -3.59 1.46
N ALA A 41 -5.06 -3.14 0.34
CA ALA A 41 -5.65 -4.02 -0.66
C ALA A 41 -4.71 -4.09 -1.87
N TYR A 42 -4.30 -5.31 -2.21
CA TYR A 42 -3.26 -5.57 -3.21
C TYR A 42 -3.74 -6.57 -4.24
N TYR A 43 -3.52 -6.28 -5.52
CA TYR A 43 -3.82 -7.17 -6.63
C TYR A 43 -2.54 -7.63 -7.31
N PHE A 44 -2.45 -8.92 -7.58
CA PHE A 44 -1.39 -9.53 -8.38
C PHE A 44 -2.05 -10.24 -9.55
N ARG A 45 -1.51 -10.04 -10.76
CA ARG A 45 -2.09 -10.60 -11.97
C ARG A 45 -2.24 -12.12 -11.91
N ASN A 46 -1.23 -12.80 -11.34
CA ASN A 46 -1.28 -14.24 -11.14
C ASN A 46 -0.35 -14.65 -9.99
N LYS A 47 -0.51 -15.88 -9.56
CA LYS A 47 0.24 -16.46 -8.45
C LYS A 47 1.75 -16.48 -8.71
N GLN A 48 2.16 -16.79 -9.93
CA GLN A 48 3.57 -16.91 -10.29
C GLN A 48 4.31 -15.58 -10.12
N ILE A 49 3.72 -14.48 -10.58
CA ILE A 49 4.30 -13.14 -10.42
C ILE A 49 4.50 -12.81 -8.95
N PHE A 50 3.49 -13.12 -8.13
CA PHE A 50 3.56 -12.91 -6.68
C PHE A 50 4.67 -13.74 -6.04
N GLU A 51 4.72 -15.03 -6.32
CA GLU A 51 5.69 -15.94 -5.71
C GLU A 51 7.14 -15.57 -6.07
N GLU A 52 7.39 -15.25 -7.33
CA GLU A 52 8.74 -14.84 -7.78
C GLU A 52 9.20 -13.56 -7.07
N ALA A 53 8.32 -12.57 -6.97
CA ALA A 53 8.62 -11.30 -6.31
C ALA A 53 8.82 -11.49 -4.80
N VAL A 54 8.00 -12.31 -4.15
CA VAL A 54 8.12 -12.60 -2.72
C VAL A 54 9.45 -13.28 -2.42
N GLU A 55 9.87 -14.22 -3.23
CA GLU A 55 11.14 -14.92 -3.04
C GLU A 55 12.32 -13.96 -3.02
N ILE A 56 12.35 -13.03 -3.96
CA ILE A 56 13.39 -12.01 -4.03
C ILE A 56 13.29 -11.05 -2.83
N TYR A 57 12.06 -10.62 -2.50
CA TYR A 57 11.82 -9.70 -1.39
C TYR A 57 12.30 -10.25 -0.07
N LEU A 58 12.00 -11.52 0.23
CA LEU A 58 12.38 -12.15 1.50
C LEU A 58 13.90 -12.26 1.65
N LYS A 59 14.64 -12.37 0.55
CA LYS A 59 16.10 -12.44 0.59
C LYS A 59 16.77 -11.09 0.84
N ASN A 60 16.10 -9.98 0.45
CA ASN A 60 16.70 -8.66 0.40
C ASN A 60 15.99 -7.61 1.27
N CYS A 61 15.00 -8.02 2.08
CA CYS A 61 14.23 -7.10 2.89
C CYS A 61 15.09 -6.46 3.98
N SER A 62 15.09 -5.11 4.02
CA SER A 62 15.84 -4.32 5.01
C SER A 62 15.01 -3.95 6.25
N TYR A 63 13.72 -4.27 6.26
CA TYR A 63 12.85 -4.00 7.41
C TYR A 63 12.89 -5.16 8.40
N ASN A 64 12.55 -4.87 9.67
CA ASN A 64 12.44 -5.90 10.70
C ASN A 64 11.23 -6.82 10.50
N GLU A 65 10.24 -6.34 9.74
CA GLU A 65 9.04 -7.09 9.40
C GLU A 65 8.91 -7.18 7.88
N PHE A 66 8.15 -8.14 7.41
CA PHE A 66 7.85 -8.28 5.98
C PHE A 66 6.52 -7.59 5.67
N PHE A 67 6.52 -6.73 4.66
CA PHE A 67 5.34 -5.99 4.23
C PHE A 67 4.98 -6.34 2.79
N VAL A 68 3.69 -6.53 2.52
CA VAL A 68 3.22 -6.82 1.15
C VAL A 68 3.59 -5.67 0.19
N SER A 69 3.56 -4.43 0.67
CA SER A 69 3.95 -3.27 -0.12
C SER A 69 5.37 -3.39 -0.69
N GLY A 70 6.29 -4.02 0.06
CA GLY A 70 7.67 -4.22 -0.39
C GLY A 70 7.80 -5.16 -1.57
N VAL A 71 6.85 -6.07 -1.74
CA VAL A 71 6.82 -6.97 -2.90
C VAL A 71 6.66 -6.16 -4.19
N TYR A 72 5.92 -5.06 -4.15
CA TYR A 72 5.74 -4.18 -5.30
C TYR A 72 7.04 -3.46 -5.71
N ASN A 73 7.94 -3.19 -4.76
CA ASN A 73 9.26 -2.65 -5.09
C ASN A 73 10.04 -3.61 -5.98
N VAL A 74 10.00 -4.89 -5.66
CA VAL A 74 10.64 -5.93 -6.48
C VAL A 74 10.00 -5.98 -7.86
N MET A 75 8.66 -5.95 -7.93
CA MET A 75 7.94 -5.98 -9.20
C MET A 75 8.26 -4.76 -10.06
N ALA A 76 8.36 -3.58 -9.46
CA ALA A 76 8.73 -2.36 -10.17
C ALA A 76 10.16 -2.45 -10.74
N GLU A 77 11.10 -2.99 -9.96
CA GLU A 77 12.47 -3.22 -10.42
C GLU A 77 12.54 -4.23 -11.57
N GLN A 78 11.60 -5.17 -11.61
CA GLN A 78 11.48 -6.13 -12.71
C GLN A 78 10.82 -5.54 -13.97
N GLY A 79 10.45 -4.26 -13.94
CA GLY A 79 9.78 -3.60 -15.06
C GLY A 79 8.30 -3.91 -15.17
N LYS A 80 7.68 -4.49 -14.15
CA LYS A 80 6.24 -4.77 -14.14
C LYS A 80 5.46 -3.48 -13.98
N LYS A 81 4.29 -3.41 -14.64
CA LYS A 81 3.40 -2.24 -14.55
C LYS A 81 2.48 -2.41 -13.34
N ILE A 82 2.51 -1.43 -12.45
CA ILE A 82 1.69 -1.41 -11.23
C ILE A 82 0.89 -0.13 -11.21
N LYS A 83 -0.43 -0.26 -11.13
CA LYS A 83 -1.34 0.89 -11.04
C LYS A 83 -1.87 1.07 -9.64
N SER A 84 -2.03 2.32 -9.22
CA SER A 84 -2.78 2.67 -8.02
C SER A 84 -4.19 3.09 -8.42
N PHE A 85 -5.15 2.79 -7.55
CA PHE A 85 -6.54 3.19 -7.71
C PHE A 85 -6.96 3.90 -6.43
N ASN A 86 -7.28 5.20 -6.53
CA ASN A 86 -7.61 6.01 -5.38
C ASN A 86 -9.04 5.75 -4.93
N VAL A 87 -9.24 5.55 -3.63
CA VAL A 87 -10.58 5.42 -3.05
C VAL A 87 -10.96 6.73 -2.37
N ASP A 88 -12.26 7.04 -2.33
CA ASP A 88 -12.76 8.28 -1.79
C ASP A 88 -12.67 8.34 -0.27
N GLN A 89 -12.86 7.20 0.38
CA GLN A 89 -12.92 7.11 1.84
C GLN A 89 -12.18 5.87 2.33
N HIS A 90 -11.43 6.05 3.40
CA HIS A 90 -10.75 4.96 4.08
C HIS A 90 -10.86 5.19 5.59
N VAL A 91 -11.35 4.19 6.30
CA VAL A 91 -11.44 4.20 7.76
C VAL A 91 -10.56 3.07 8.29
N SER A 92 -9.51 3.43 9.03
CA SER A 92 -8.57 2.46 9.59
C SER A 92 -9.02 2.03 10.98
N PHE A 93 -9.00 0.74 11.25
CA PHE A 93 -9.26 0.19 12.58
C PHE A 93 -8.40 -1.06 12.84
N GLY A 94 -7.15 -1.00 12.36
CA GLY A 94 -6.16 -2.06 12.55
C GLY A 94 -5.47 -2.05 13.90
N THR A 95 -5.63 -0.98 14.70
CA THR A 95 -5.13 -0.89 16.05
C THR A 95 -6.29 -0.57 17.01
N PRO A 96 -6.14 -0.82 18.33
CA PRO A 96 -7.18 -0.48 19.31
C PRO A 96 -7.58 1.01 19.26
N ASP A 97 -6.61 1.90 19.12
CA ASP A 97 -6.87 3.34 19.07
C ASP A 97 -7.66 3.71 17.78
N GLU A 98 -7.26 3.16 16.64
CA GLU A 98 -7.96 3.37 15.38
C GLU A 98 -9.39 2.83 15.43
N PHE A 99 -9.58 1.69 16.07
CA PHE A 99 -10.91 1.10 16.26
C PHE A 99 -11.82 2.01 17.07
N GLU A 100 -11.30 2.58 18.18
CA GLU A 100 -12.06 3.51 19.00
C GLU A 100 -12.39 4.80 18.25
N GLU A 101 -11.45 5.33 17.48
CA GLU A 101 -11.70 6.48 16.61
C GLU A 101 -12.78 6.18 15.55
N ALA A 102 -12.75 5.00 14.95
CA ALA A 102 -13.71 4.60 13.91
C ALA A 102 -15.15 4.56 14.46
N LYS A 103 -15.34 4.17 15.72
CA LYS A 103 -16.67 4.14 16.35
C LYS A 103 -17.32 5.51 16.38
N GLY A 104 -16.52 6.58 16.52
CA GLY A 104 -17.01 7.96 16.53
C GLY A 104 -16.94 8.64 15.17
N ASP A 105 -16.47 7.96 14.15
CA ASP A 105 -16.26 8.54 12.83
C ASP A 105 -17.59 8.63 12.05
N VAL A 106 -17.92 9.85 11.63
CA VAL A 106 -19.17 10.11 10.88
C VAL A 106 -19.17 9.37 9.54
N THR A 107 -18.02 9.31 8.87
CA THR A 107 -17.88 8.62 7.59
C THR A 107 -18.13 7.12 7.74
N TYR A 108 -17.54 6.49 8.74
CA TYR A 108 -17.74 5.08 9.04
C TYR A 108 -19.21 4.78 9.34
N ASN A 109 -19.83 5.61 10.19
CA ASN A 109 -21.23 5.42 10.57
C ASN A 109 -22.19 5.56 9.39
N LYS A 110 -21.83 6.38 8.39
CA LYS A 110 -22.63 6.52 7.15
C LYS A 110 -22.51 5.30 6.25
N LEU A 111 -21.42 4.55 6.33
CA LEU A 111 -21.22 3.34 5.54
C LEU A 111 -22.02 2.15 6.05
N LEU A 112 -22.43 2.20 7.32
CA LEU A 112 -23.26 1.17 7.95
C LEU A 112 -24.72 1.36 7.61
#